data_c958ddab984ca77eefb3a7e95c1a0a04
#
_entry.id   c958ddab984ca77eefb3a7e95c1a0a04
#
_cell.length_a   1.000
_cell.length_b   1.000
_cell.length_c   1.000
_cell.angle_alpha   90.00
_cell.angle_beta   90.00
_cell.angle_gamma   90.00
#
_symmetry.space_group_name_H-M   'P 1'
#
loop_
_entity.id
_entity.type
_entity.pdbx_description
1 polymer ?
#
loop_
_entity_poly.entity_id
_entity_poly.type
_entity_poly.pdbx_seq_one_letter_code
_entity_poly.pdbx_strand_id
1 'polypeptide(L)'
;MTARVLVVDDTEHVRSMLVDMLELDGFEVVGEAASGVEAVEAAADNDPDVIVMDYKMPGMDGLSAARAIRATRPEQGIILYTAYLDQKLEKEARDAGVALCIGKVEGLSQLERHITELCRDFGDTGGHPRPGARA
;
A
#
# COMPACT_ATOMS: atom_id res chain seq x y z
N MET A 1 11.42 9.96 -10.48
CA MET A 1 11.88 8.94 -9.53
C MET A 1 10.87 7.82 -9.46
N THR A 2 11.34 6.57 -9.51
CA THR A 2 10.45 5.41 -9.54
C THR A 2 9.92 5.10 -8.14
N ALA A 3 8.61 4.99 -8.02
CA ALA A 3 8.00 4.63 -6.75
C ALA A 3 8.31 3.17 -6.40
N ARG A 4 8.58 2.91 -5.14
CA ARG A 4 8.87 1.59 -4.61
C ARG A 4 7.63 1.08 -3.90
N VAL A 5 7.12 -0.05 -4.36
CA VAL A 5 5.81 -0.56 -3.94
C VAL A 5 5.94 -1.92 -3.28
N LEU A 6 5.29 -2.08 -2.14
CA LEU A 6 5.12 -3.37 -1.48
C LEU A 6 3.70 -3.86 -1.77
N VAL A 7 3.56 -5.09 -2.22
CA VAL A 7 2.25 -5.67 -2.57
C VAL A 7 1.89 -6.72 -1.52
N VAL A 8 0.69 -6.59 -0.95
CA VAL A 8 0.21 -7.49 0.11
C VAL A 8 -1.14 -8.06 -0.27
N ASP A 9 -1.22 -9.37 -0.47
CA ASP A 9 -2.45 -10.08 -0.75
C ASP A 9 -2.24 -11.55 -0.41
N ASP A 10 -3.20 -12.17 0.27
CA ASP A 10 -3.07 -13.56 0.66
C ASP A 10 -3.33 -14.54 -0.48
N THR A 11 -3.87 -14.06 -1.59
CA THR A 11 -4.12 -14.89 -2.77
C THR A 11 -2.96 -14.75 -3.75
N GLU A 12 -2.22 -15.83 -3.93
CA GLU A 12 -0.96 -15.78 -4.69
C GLU A 12 -1.13 -15.26 -6.10
N HIS A 13 -2.14 -15.74 -6.83
CA HIS A 13 -2.26 -15.31 -8.22
C HIS A 13 -2.74 -13.87 -8.36
N VAL A 14 -3.51 -13.36 -7.38
CA VAL A 14 -3.88 -11.94 -7.35
C VAL A 14 -2.64 -11.10 -7.08
N ARG A 15 -1.82 -11.54 -6.13
CA ARG A 15 -0.59 -10.84 -5.80
C ARG A 15 0.35 -10.80 -7.01
N SER A 16 0.50 -11.92 -7.70
CA SER A 16 1.35 -11.98 -8.91
C SER A 16 0.83 -11.07 -10.01
N MET A 17 -0.48 -11.03 -10.19
CA MET A 17 -1.09 -10.16 -11.20
C MET A 17 -0.81 -8.69 -10.89
N LEU A 18 -0.93 -8.32 -9.62
CA LEU A 18 -0.66 -6.94 -9.20
C LEU A 18 0.80 -6.58 -9.42
N VAL A 19 1.71 -7.48 -9.07
CA VAL A 19 3.14 -7.25 -9.29
C VAL A 19 3.42 -7.02 -10.76
N ASP A 20 2.91 -7.89 -11.64
CA ASP A 20 3.12 -7.75 -13.07
C ASP A 20 2.57 -6.45 -13.60
N MET A 21 1.37 -6.09 -13.17
CA MET A 21 0.72 -4.85 -13.61
C MET A 21 1.53 -3.62 -13.19
N LEU A 22 1.98 -3.61 -11.95
CA LEU A 22 2.74 -2.47 -11.43
C LEU A 22 4.10 -2.34 -12.12
N GLU A 23 4.77 -3.46 -12.38
CA GLU A 23 6.04 -3.42 -13.08
C GLU A 23 5.88 -2.96 -14.52
N LEU A 24 4.80 -3.36 -15.18
CA LEU A 24 4.49 -2.86 -16.52
C LEU A 24 4.25 -1.36 -16.52
N ASP A 25 3.71 -0.84 -15.44
CA ASP A 25 3.45 0.59 -15.30
C ASP A 25 4.69 1.37 -14.88
N GLY A 26 5.82 0.70 -14.68
CA GLY A 26 7.08 1.37 -14.41
C GLY A 26 7.44 1.51 -12.95
N PHE A 27 6.67 0.90 -12.05
CA PHE A 27 7.00 0.95 -10.62
C PHE A 27 7.98 -0.16 -10.26
N GLU A 28 8.70 0.05 -9.18
CA GLU A 28 9.59 -0.97 -8.64
C GLU A 28 8.87 -1.70 -7.52
N VAL A 29 8.58 -3.00 -7.69
CA VAL A 29 7.99 -3.80 -6.62
C VAL A 29 9.14 -4.30 -5.75
N VAL A 30 9.21 -3.81 -4.52
CA VAL A 30 10.34 -4.10 -3.64
C VAL A 30 10.09 -5.28 -2.72
N GLY A 31 8.88 -5.81 -2.72
CA GLY A 31 8.57 -6.99 -1.92
C GLY A 31 7.13 -7.38 -2.05
N GLU A 32 6.83 -8.58 -1.55
CA GLU A 32 5.49 -9.14 -1.51
C GLU A 32 5.26 -9.71 -0.13
N ALA A 33 4.01 -9.69 0.31
CA ALA A 33 3.63 -10.30 1.57
C ALA A 33 2.28 -10.99 1.39
N ALA A 34 2.10 -12.12 2.07
CA ALA A 34 0.90 -12.92 1.95
C ALA A 34 -0.01 -12.82 3.18
N SER A 35 0.35 -11.99 4.14
CA SER A 35 -0.43 -11.82 5.37
C SER A 35 -0.13 -10.47 5.99
N GLY A 36 -0.96 -10.07 6.95
CA GLY A 36 -0.76 -8.83 7.67
C GLY A 36 0.55 -8.83 8.46
N VAL A 37 0.88 -9.96 9.08
CA VAL A 37 2.12 -10.09 9.84
C VAL A 37 3.33 -9.94 8.92
N GLU A 38 3.31 -10.61 7.78
CA GLU A 38 4.39 -10.48 6.80
C GLU A 38 4.49 -9.05 6.27
N ALA A 39 3.34 -8.37 6.11
CA ALA A 39 3.33 -6.99 5.63
C ALA A 39 4.06 -6.06 6.60
N VAL A 40 3.85 -6.24 7.90
CA VAL A 40 4.53 -5.42 8.90
C VAL A 40 6.04 -5.62 8.82
N GLU A 41 6.47 -6.87 8.69
CA GLU A 41 7.89 -7.18 8.58
C GLU A 41 8.49 -6.65 7.27
N ALA A 42 7.78 -6.85 6.17
CA ALA A 42 8.26 -6.42 4.86
C ALA A 42 8.35 -4.90 4.75
N ALA A 43 7.44 -4.19 5.38
CA ALA A 43 7.49 -2.73 5.40
C ALA A 43 8.75 -2.22 6.09
N ALA A 44 9.11 -2.85 7.21
CA ALA A 44 10.31 -2.48 7.95
C ALA A 44 11.57 -2.82 7.15
N ASP A 45 11.57 -3.97 6.48
CA ASP A 45 12.77 -4.46 5.77
C ASP A 45 13.01 -3.72 4.47
N ASN A 46 11.96 -3.28 3.78
CA ASN A 46 12.08 -2.77 2.42
C ASN A 46 11.88 -1.26 2.29
N ASP A 47 11.35 -0.61 3.31
CA ASP A 47 11.11 0.84 3.31
C ASP A 47 10.41 1.29 2.02
N PRO A 48 9.20 0.77 1.74
CA PRO A 48 8.50 1.13 0.50
C PRO A 48 7.95 2.55 0.55
N ASP A 49 7.76 3.13 -0.64
CA ASP A 49 7.09 4.42 -0.75
C ASP A 49 5.59 4.27 -0.49
N VAL A 50 5.03 3.18 -1.01
CA VAL A 50 3.61 2.92 -0.82
C VAL A 50 3.39 1.42 -0.68
N ILE A 51 2.40 1.07 0.12
CA ILE A 51 1.98 -0.33 0.30
C ILE A 51 0.59 -0.46 -0.30
N VAL A 52 0.43 -1.43 -1.20
CA VAL A 52 -0.86 -1.79 -1.78
C VAL A 52 -1.30 -3.06 -1.08
N MET A 53 -2.39 -3.01 -0.32
CA MET A 53 -2.73 -4.09 0.59
C MET A 53 -4.21 -4.44 0.55
N ASP A 54 -4.49 -5.75 0.47
CA ASP A 54 -5.85 -6.27 0.56
C ASP A 54 -6.37 -6.08 1.99
N TYR A 55 -7.64 -5.72 2.11
CA TYR A 55 -8.27 -5.60 3.42
C TYR A 55 -8.49 -6.97 4.05
N LYS A 56 -9.10 -7.90 3.30
CA LYS A 56 -9.56 -9.15 3.87
C LYS A 56 -8.50 -10.23 3.76
N MET A 57 -7.84 -10.51 4.87
CA MET A 57 -6.82 -11.54 4.96
C MET A 57 -7.03 -12.33 6.24
N PRO A 58 -6.73 -13.65 6.24
CA PRO A 58 -6.86 -14.45 7.46
C PRO A 58 -5.94 -13.92 8.56
N GLY A 59 -6.40 -14.01 9.80
CA GLY A 59 -5.65 -13.52 10.93
C GLY A 59 -5.70 -12.01 11.03
N MET A 60 -4.58 -11.36 10.80
CA MET A 60 -4.51 -9.91 10.82
C MET A 60 -5.02 -9.35 9.49
N ASP A 61 -6.13 -8.61 9.51
CA ASP A 61 -6.64 -7.99 8.29
C ASP A 61 -5.81 -6.77 7.89
N GLY A 62 -6.10 -6.23 6.69
CA GLY A 62 -5.33 -5.11 6.17
C GLY A 62 -5.43 -3.85 7.02
N LEU A 63 -6.56 -3.62 7.66
CA LEU A 63 -6.72 -2.45 8.51
C LEU A 63 -5.87 -2.56 9.77
N SER A 64 -5.86 -3.74 10.40
CA SER A 64 -5.02 -3.99 11.56
C SER A 64 -3.55 -3.91 11.21
N ALA A 65 -3.17 -4.44 10.04
CA ALA A 65 -1.80 -4.35 9.56
C ALA A 65 -1.40 -2.89 9.32
N ALA A 66 -2.31 -2.10 8.74
CA ALA A 66 -2.04 -0.68 8.50
C ALA A 66 -1.77 0.05 9.81
N ARG A 67 -2.58 -0.21 10.84
CA ARG A 67 -2.36 0.40 12.15
C ARG A 67 -1.00 0.01 12.72
N ALA A 68 -0.64 -1.28 12.62
CA ALA A 68 0.63 -1.75 13.15
C ALA A 68 1.81 -1.12 12.39
N ILE A 69 1.71 -1.03 11.07
CA ILE A 69 2.76 -0.43 10.26
C ILE A 69 2.92 1.04 10.61
N ARG A 70 1.82 1.77 10.70
CA ARG A 70 1.90 3.20 10.95
C ARG A 70 2.31 3.53 12.40
N ALA A 71 2.20 2.57 13.31
CA ALA A 71 2.69 2.78 14.67
C ALA A 71 4.21 3.03 14.70
N THR A 72 4.95 2.39 13.80
CA THR A 72 6.40 2.58 13.70
C THR A 72 6.82 3.39 12.48
N ARG A 73 5.93 3.56 11.51
CA ARG A 73 6.18 4.30 10.28
C ARG A 73 5.01 5.25 10.05
N PRO A 74 4.90 6.32 10.85
CA PRO A 74 3.68 7.14 10.89
C PRO A 74 3.34 7.87 9.61
N GLU A 75 4.26 7.95 8.67
CA GLU A 75 3.98 8.60 7.39
C GLU A 75 4.01 7.65 6.21
N GLN A 76 3.94 6.34 6.50
CA GLN A 76 3.89 5.34 5.42
C GLN A 76 2.62 5.50 4.60
N GLY A 77 2.78 5.61 3.28
CA GLY A 77 1.63 5.62 2.37
C GLY A 77 1.05 4.22 2.23
N ILE A 78 -0.25 4.09 2.43
CA ILE A 78 -0.93 2.81 2.31
C ILE A 78 -2.19 3.00 1.48
N ILE A 79 -2.36 2.16 0.45
CA ILE A 79 -3.59 2.05 -0.31
C ILE A 79 -4.19 0.70 0.04
N LEU A 80 -5.38 0.73 0.63
CA LEU A 80 -6.09 -0.48 1.02
C LEU A 80 -7.15 -0.78 -0.03
N TYR A 81 -7.26 -2.03 -0.48
CA TYR A 81 -8.31 -2.39 -1.42
C TYR A 81 -9.17 -3.52 -0.86
N THR A 82 -10.43 -3.54 -1.29
CA THR A 82 -11.40 -4.50 -0.80
C THR A 82 -12.42 -4.85 -1.87
N ALA A 83 -12.99 -6.06 -1.79
CA ALA A 83 -14.05 -6.46 -2.69
C ALA A 83 -15.33 -5.67 -2.42
N TYR A 84 -15.54 -5.25 -1.17
CA TYR A 84 -16.76 -4.55 -0.76
C TYR A 84 -16.42 -3.29 0.00
N LEU A 85 -16.36 -2.19 -0.73
CA LEU A 85 -16.09 -0.88 -0.14
C LEU A 85 -17.37 -0.28 0.40
N ASP A 86 -17.36 0.14 1.67
CA ASP A 86 -18.49 0.86 2.26
C ASP A 86 -17.97 2.02 3.11
N GLN A 87 -18.91 2.89 3.52
CA GLN A 87 -18.54 4.11 4.23
C GLN A 87 -17.90 3.83 5.59
N LYS A 88 -18.33 2.76 6.24
CA LYS A 88 -17.76 2.40 7.53
C LYS A 88 -16.30 2.04 7.39
N LEU A 89 -15.97 1.19 6.40
CA LEU A 89 -14.60 0.81 6.16
C LEU A 89 -13.75 2.00 5.74
N GLU A 90 -14.30 2.86 4.87
CA GLU A 90 -13.58 4.06 4.45
C GLU A 90 -13.22 4.96 5.64
N LYS A 91 -14.15 5.11 6.56
CA LYS A 91 -13.91 5.91 7.75
C LYS A 91 -12.86 5.27 8.65
N GLU A 92 -12.99 3.97 8.89
CA GLU A 92 -12.03 3.25 9.73
C GLU A 92 -10.63 3.27 9.12
N ALA A 93 -10.53 3.13 7.81
CA ALA A 93 -9.25 3.19 7.11
C ALA A 93 -8.62 4.57 7.24
N ARG A 94 -9.41 5.61 7.05
CA ARG A 94 -8.93 6.99 7.21
C ARG A 94 -8.44 7.23 8.64
N ASP A 95 -9.20 6.75 9.63
CA ASP A 95 -8.82 6.90 11.04
C ASP A 95 -7.54 6.13 11.35
N ALA A 96 -7.27 5.07 10.62
CA ALA A 96 -6.04 4.28 10.78
C ALA A 96 -4.85 4.90 10.04
N GLY A 97 -5.07 5.97 9.29
CA GLY A 97 -3.99 6.64 8.56
C GLY A 97 -3.77 6.09 7.15
N VAL A 98 -4.71 5.29 6.65
CA VAL A 98 -4.64 4.80 5.26
C VAL A 98 -4.89 5.98 4.33
N ALA A 99 -4.03 6.14 3.33
CA ALA A 99 -4.13 7.27 2.42
C ALA A 99 -5.34 7.16 1.49
N LEU A 100 -5.68 5.93 1.10
CA LEU A 100 -6.77 5.71 0.16
C LEU A 100 -7.33 4.31 0.34
N CYS A 101 -8.65 4.19 0.32
CA CYS A 101 -9.33 2.90 0.38
C CYS A 101 -10.16 2.77 -0.90
N ILE A 102 -9.90 1.73 -1.69
CA ILE A 102 -10.51 1.57 -3.01
C ILE A 102 -11.20 0.23 -3.15
N GLY A 103 -12.18 0.18 -4.05
CA GLY A 103 -12.84 -1.07 -4.42
C GLY A 103 -11.97 -1.87 -5.36
N LYS A 104 -11.96 -3.20 -5.16
CA LYS A 104 -11.08 -4.08 -5.91
C LYS A 104 -11.33 -4.04 -7.42
N VAL A 105 -12.59 -4.01 -7.82
CA VAL A 105 -12.94 -4.07 -9.24
C VAL A 105 -12.63 -2.74 -9.94
N GLU A 106 -13.04 -1.63 -9.35
CA GLU A 106 -12.88 -0.32 -9.99
C GLU A 106 -11.53 0.32 -9.70
N GLY A 107 -11.09 0.20 -8.45
CA GLY A 107 -9.91 0.90 -7.99
C GLY A 107 -8.62 0.39 -8.57
N LEU A 108 -8.51 -0.93 -8.76
CA LEU A 108 -7.26 -1.49 -9.26
C LEU A 108 -6.94 -1.07 -10.68
N SER A 109 -7.96 -0.77 -11.50
CA SER A 109 -7.72 -0.29 -12.85
C SER A 109 -7.12 1.11 -12.87
N GLN A 110 -7.20 1.83 -11.76
CA GLN A 110 -6.67 3.19 -11.64
C GLN A 110 -5.52 3.26 -10.63
N LEU A 111 -4.97 2.10 -10.28
CA LEU A 111 -3.96 2.02 -9.24
C LEU A 111 -2.71 2.80 -9.60
N GLU A 112 -2.29 2.74 -10.85
CA GLU A 112 -1.13 3.51 -11.31
C GLU A 112 -1.30 5.00 -11.01
N ARG A 113 -2.46 5.54 -11.34
CA ARG A 113 -2.74 6.96 -11.11
C ARG A 113 -2.71 7.28 -9.61
N HIS A 114 -3.32 6.42 -8.80
CA HIS A 114 -3.37 6.65 -7.35
C HIS A 114 -1.97 6.64 -6.74
N ILE A 115 -1.14 5.71 -7.15
CA ILE A 115 0.23 5.63 -6.64
C ILE A 115 1.02 6.86 -7.09
N THR A 116 0.88 7.23 -8.35
CA THR A 116 1.59 8.38 -8.88
C THR A 116 1.22 9.66 -8.13
N GLU A 117 -0.07 9.86 -7.89
CA GLU A 117 -0.53 11.04 -7.16
C GLU A 117 -0.03 11.05 -5.71
N LEU A 118 -0.07 9.89 -5.06
CA LEU A 118 0.39 9.79 -3.69
C LEU A 118 1.89 10.06 -3.58
N CYS A 119 2.67 9.51 -4.48
CA CYS A 119 4.12 9.70 -4.46
C CYS A 119 4.53 11.09 -4.94
N ARG A 120 3.72 11.73 -5.77
CA ARG A 120 3.99 13.09 -6.22
C ARG A 120 4.03 14.06 -5.06
N ASP A 121 3.18 13.86 -4.06
CA ASP A 121 3.17 14.73 -2.89
C ASP A 121 4.53 14.76 -2.20
N PHE A 122 5.26 13.67 -2.23
CA PHE A 122 6.61 13.62 -1.67
C PHE A 122 7.63 14.22 -2.64
N GLY A 123 7.50 13.89 -3.94
CA GLY A 123 8.46 14.34 -4.94
C GLY A 123 8.38 15.83 -5.23
N ASP A 124 7.19 16.40 -5.16
CA ASP A 124 6.96 17.80 -5.50
C ASP A 124 7.31 18.76 -4.39
N THR A 125 7.74 18.27 -3.25
CA THR A 125 8.07 19.14 -2.12
C THR A 125 9.52 19.61 -2.13
N GLY A 126 10.09 19.74 -3.30
CA GLY A 126 11.41 20.36 -3.43
C GLY A 126 12.53 19.55 -2.83
N GLY A 127 12.46 18.27 -2.95
CA GLY A 127 13.52 17.42 -2.44
C GLY A 127 13.35 17.00 -1.00
N HIS A 128 12.19 17.22 -0.43
CA HIS A 128 11.90 16.67 0.88
C HIS A 128 12.10 15.16 0.85
N PRO A 129 12.89 14.60 1.74
CA PRO A 129 12.99 13.15 1.80
C PRO A 129 11.68 12.59 2.30
N ARG A 130 11.33 11.42 1.78
CA ARG A 130 10.17 10.73 2.30
C ARG A 130 10.43 10.32 3.74
N PRO A 131 9.38 10.27 4.57
CA PRO A 131 9.52 9.68 5.88
C PRO A 131 10.04 8.25 5.73
N GLY A 132 11.05 7.91 6.51
CA GLY A 132 11.70 6.62 6.41
C GLY A 132 12.67 6.48 5.25
N ALA A 133 12.80 7.50 4.42
CA ALA A 133 13.75 7.46 3.32
C ALA A 133 15.18 7.58 3.86
N ARG A 134 16.08 6.89 3.22
CA ARG A 134 17.49 7.03 3.57
C ARG A 134 18.02 8.29 2.94
N ALA A 135 18.78 8.97 3.70
CA ALA A 135 19.40 10.20 3.26
C ALA A 135 20.42 9.94 2.14
#